data_823e5fd9adff726d7178e2759d105273
#
_entry.id   823e5fd9adff726d7178e2759d105273
#
_cell.length_a   1.000
_cell.length_b   1.000
_cell.length_c   1.000
_cell.angle_alpha   90.00
_cell.angle_beta   90.00
_cell.angle_gamma   90.00
#
_symmetry.space_group_name_H-M   'P 1'
#
loop_
_entity.id
_entity.type
_entity.pdbx_description
1 polymer ?
#
loop_
_entity_poly.entity_id
_entity_poly.type
_entity_poly.pdbx_seq_one_letter_code
_entity_poly.pdbx_strand_id
1 'polypeptide(L)'
;IEWFDDQEQSPSEVCCLYATAPFVTANTIKRSYDQMQHTQADYCFTVTSFAFPIQRAIKVTTENRIEMFYPENFEIRSQDLEESYHDAGQFYWGKAESFRQKKPLFSKSSTPYILPRHLVQDVDTPEDWKRAELMYQVLKKSGGLD
;
A
#
# COMPACT_ATOMS: atom_id res chain seq x y z
N ILE A 1 -6.46 12.30 17.03
CA ILE A 1 -7.69 11.71 17.58
C ILE A 1 -7.97 12.36 18.94
N GLU A 2 -7.04 12.31 19.87
CA GLU A 2 -7.17 12.87 21.24
C GLU A 2 -7.72 14.31 21.25
N TRP A 3 -7.22 15.19 20.37
CA TRP A 3 -7.73 16.56 20.28
C TRP A 3 -9.24 16.64 19.94
N PHE A 4 -9.74 15.74 19.09
CA PHE A 4 -11.17 15.66 18.79
C PHE A 4 -11.97 15.09 19.97
N ASP A 5 -11.39 14.16 20.71
CA ASP A 5 -12.01 13.60 21.91
C ASP A 5 -12.19 14.70 22.99
N ASP A 6 -11.21 15.58 23.16
CA ASP A 6 -11.25 16.73 24.08
C ASP A 6 -12.31 17.77 23.67
N GLN A 7 -12.71 17.79 22.39
CA GLN A 7 -13.77 18.66 21.87
C GLN A 7 -15.15 17.99 21.85
N GLU A 8 -15.33 16.83 22.45
CA GLU A 8 -16.54 16.01 22.41
C GLU A 8 -16.98 15.64 20.97
N GLN A 9 -16.01 15.56 20.02
CA GLN A 9 -16.20 15.23 18.62
C GLN A 9 -15.45 13.98 18.21
N SER A 10 -15.45 12.97 19.07
CA SER A 10 -14.72 11.72 18.85
C SER A 10 -15.08 11.05 17.50
N PRO A 11 -14.13 10.88 16.58
CA PRO A 11 -14.38 10.16 15.36
C PRO A 11 -14.50 8.66 15.64
N SER A 12 -15.34 7.96 14.88
CA SER A 12 -15.42 6.50 14.89
C SER A 12 -14.35 5.86 13.99
N GLU A 13 -14.09 6.49 12.84
CA GLU A 13 -13.10 6.08 11.85
C GLU A 13 -12.20 7.25 11.46
N VAL A 14 -10.99 6.92 11.03
CA VAL A 14 -9.98 7.88 10.60
C VAL A 14 -9.34 7.40 9.30
N CYS A 15 -9.14 8.32 8.37
CA CYS A 15 -8.32 8.10 7.18
C CYS A 15 -7.01 8.90 7.32
N CYS A 16 -5.89 8.22 7.42
CA CYS A 16 -4.57 8.84 7.34
C CYS A 16 -4.14 8.83 5.88
N LEU A 17 -4.20 9.97 5.21
CA LEU A 17 -3.80 10.15 3.82
C LEU A 17 -2.39 10.74 3.76
N TYR A 18 -1.49 10.12 2.99
CA TYR A 18 -0.14 10.61 2.79
C TYR A 18 -0.12 11.79 1.80
N ALA A 19 0.69 12.79 2.10
CA ALA A 19 0.85 13.97 1.23
C ALA A 19 1.47 13.62 -0.14
N THR A 20 2.24 12.54 -0.21
CA THR A 20 2.95 12.03 -1.39
C THR A 20 2.19 10.91 -2.10
N ALA A 21 0.86 10.97 -2.16
CA ALA A 21 0.00 9.99 -2.80
C ALA A 21 -0.60 10.53 -4.12
N PRO A 22 0.19 10.64 -5.21
CA PRO A 22 -0.18 11.41 -6.41
C PRO A 22 -1.34 10.82 -7.22
N PHE A 23 -1.65 9.54 -7.05
CA PHE A 23 -2.67 8.83 -7.85
C PHE A 23 -3.91 8.41 -7.06
N VAL A 24 -4.05 8.91 -5.84
CA VAL A 24 -5.25 8.66 -5.04
C VAL A 24 -6.46 9.33 -5.67
N THR A 25 -7.56 8.59 -5.80
CA THR A 25 -8.85 9.11 -6.24
C THR A 25 -9.89 9.05 -5.12
N ALA A 26 -10.90 9.90 -5.21
CA ALA A 26 -12.03 9.86 -4.27
C ALA A 26 -12.73 8.50 -4.26
N ASN A 27 -12.80 7.84 -5.44
CA ASN A 27 -13.38 6.51 -5.59
C ASN A 27 -12.58 5.44 -4.84
N THR A 28 -11.24 5.49 -4.91
CA THR A 28 -10.36 4.57 -4.18
C THR A 28 -10.55 4.72 -2.67
N ILE A 29 -10.56 5.96 -2.16
CA ILE A 29 -10.79 6.24 -0.73
C ILE A 29 -12.15 5.70 -0.28
N LYS A 30 -13.21 5.95 -1.05
CA LYS A 30 -14.57 5.49 -0.71
C LYS A 30 -14.68 3.97 -0.71
N ARG A 31 -14.22 3.30 -1.78
CA ARG A 31 -14.31 1.84 -1.89
C ARG A 31 -13.50 1.10 -0.83
N SER A 32 -12.34 1.61 -0.46
CA SER A 32 -11.54 1.02 0.61
C SER A 32 -12.21 1.20 1.98
N TYR A 33 -12.90 2.30 2.21
CA TYR A 33 -13.76 2.47 3.39
C TYR A 33 -14.89 1.43 3.40
N ASP A 34 -15.64 1.32 2.30
CA ASP A 34 -16.73 0.35 2.17
C ASP A 34 -16.23 -1.09 2.42
N GLN A 35 -15.03 -1.42 1.93
CA GLN A 35 -14.39 -2.72 2.17
C GLN A 35 -14.06 -2.93 3.65
N MET A 36 -13.51 -1.92 4.34
CA MET A 36 -13.27 -1.98 5.78
C MET A 36 -14.55 -2.26 6.57
N GLN A 37 -15.65 -1.56 6.22
CA GLN A 37 -16.95 -1.77 6.86
C GLN A 37 -17.50 -3.17 6.60
N HIS A 38 -17.43 -3.64 5.35
CA HIS A 38 -17.93 -4.95 4.98
C HIS A 38 -17.16 -6.09 5.67
N THR A 39 -15.86 -5.99 5.76
CA THR A 39 -14.99 -7.00 6.40
C THR A 39 -14.93 -6.89 7.91
N GLN A 40 -15.48 -5.81 8.49
CA GLN A 40 -15.40 -5.49 9.93
C GLN A 40 -13.95 -5.35 10.43
N ALA A 41 -13.01 -5.12 9.52
CA ALA A 41 -11.59 -5.00 9.82
C ALA A 41 -11.28 -3.82 10.75
N ASP A 42 -10.18 -3.90 11.48
CA ASP A 42 -9.67 -2.78 12.27
C ASP A 42 -9.04 -1.71 11.39
N TYR A 43 -8.41 -2.13 10.27
CA TYR A 43 -7.79 -1.26 9.29
C TYR A 43 -8.07 -1.75 7.87
N CYS A 44 -8.09 -0.80 6.92
CA CYS A 44 -8.00 -1.05 5.49
C CYS A 44 -7.00 -0.08 4.87
N PHE A 45 -6.01 -0.60 4.18
CA PHE A 45 -5.01 0.22 3.51
C PHE A 45 -4.68 -0.31 2.12
N THR A 46 -4.13 0.59 1.30
CA THR A 46 -3.80 0.26 -0.08
C THR A 46 -2.53 -0.58 -0.15
N VAL A 47 -2.59 -1.63 -0.95
CA VAL A 47 -1.44 -2.48 -1.28
C VAL A 47 -1.36 -2.69 -2.79
N THR A 48 -0.18 -3.08 -3.28
CA THR A 48 -0.02 -3.54 -4.67
C THR A 48 0.91 -4.74 -4.72
N SER A 49 0.79 -5.53 -5.78
CA SER A 49 1.64 -6.71 -5.94
C SER A 49 3.07 -6.33 -6.32
N PHE A 50 4.04 -7.12 -5.86
CA PHE A 50 5.42 -7.03 -6.36
C PHE A 50 5.45 -7.34 -7.86
N ALA A 51 6.30 -6.62 -8.59
CA ALA A 51 6.47 -6.85 -10.03
C ALA A 51 7.11 -8.21 -10.34
N PHE A 52 7.91 -8.72 -9.40
CA PHE A 52 8.61 -10.00 -9.46
C PHE A 52 8.45 -10.71 -8.13
N PRO A 53 8.41 -12.06 -8.12
CA PRO A 53 8.29 -12.82 -6.88
C PRO A 53 9.43 -12.50 -5.91
N ILE A 54 9.07 -12.12 -4.68
CA ILE A 54 10.05 -11.82 -3.61
C ILE A 54 10.90 -13.05 -3.26
N GLN A 55 10.34 -14.24 -3.44
CA GLN A 55 11.03 -15.51 -3.22
C GLN A 55 12.21 -15.72 -4.16
N ARG A 56 12.31 -14.96 -5.25
CA ARG A 56 13.43 -14.95 -6.18
C ARG A 56 14.34 -13.73 -6.02
N ALA A 57 14.19 -13.00 -4.93
CA ALA A 57 15.04 -11.85 -4.62
C ALA A 57 16.50 -12.29 -4.43
N ILE A 58 17.40 -11.46 -4.92
CA ILE A 58 18.83 -11.64 -4.80
C ILE A 58 19.46 -10.48 -4.03
N LYS A 59 20.59 -10.74 -3.40
CA LYS A 59 21.47 -9.69 -2.83
C LYS A 59 22.80 -9.67 -3.56
N VAL A 60 23.45 -8.54 -3.55
CA VAL A 60 24.84 -8.36 -3.98
C VAL A 60 25.71 -8.37 -2.73
N THR A 61 26.67 -9.28 -2.68
CA THR A 61 27.61 -9.39 -1.55
C THR A 61 28.66 -8.28 -1.60
N THR A 62 29.42 -8.13 -0.50
CA THR A 62 30.56 -7.20 -0.42
C THR A 62 31.66 -7.51 -1.44
N GLU A 63 31.70 -8.76 -1.92
CA GLU A 63 32.65 -9.23 -2.94
C GLU A 63 32.11 -9.09 -4.37
N ASN A 64 30.99 -8.33 -4.54
CA ASN A 64 30.32 -8.13 -5.82
C ASN A 64 29.87 -9.45 -6.48
N ARG A 65 29.32 -10.37 -5.67
CA ARG A 65 28.73 -11.65 -6.11
C ARG A 65 27.23 -11.64 -5.84
N ILE A 66 26.50 -12.54 -6.48
CA ILE A 66 25.05 -12.67 -6.37
C ILE A 66 24.73 -13.88 -5.47
N GLU A 67 23.83 -13.67 -4.50
CA GLU A 67 23.24 -14.72 -3.69
C GLU A 67 21.72 -14.55 -3.62
N MET A 68 20.98 -15.65 -3.62
CA MET A 68 19.53 -15.62 -3.40
C MET A 68 19.23 -15.49 -1.90
N PHE A 69 18.14 -14.75 -1.56
CA PHE A 69 17.59 -14.76 -0.20
C PHE A 69 16.92 -16.10 0.13
N TYR A 70 16.30 -16.74 -0.87
CA TYR A 70 15.52 -17.97 -0.74
C TYR A 70 15.96 -18.97 -1.80
N PRO A 71 17.15 -19.60 -1.66
CA PRO A 71 17.74 -20.49 -2.68
C PRO A 71 16.88 -21.73 -2.97
N GLU A 72 16.04 -22.16 -2.03
CA GLU A 72 15.10 -23.27 -2.18
C GLU A 72 14.06 -23.03 -3.28
N ASN A 73 13.82 -21.78 -3.68
CA ASN A 73 12.86 -21.42 -4.72
C ASN A 73 13.50 -21.32 -6.13
N PHE A 74 14.77 -21.67 -6.28
CA PHE A 74 15.49 -21.51 -7.56
C PHE A 74 14.82 -22.27 -8.72
N GLU A 75 14.41 -23.51 -8.49
CA GLU A 75 13.80 -24.40 -9.49
C GLU A 75 12.28 -24.16 -9.67
N ILE A 76 11.64 -23.37 -8.79
CA ILE A 76 10.19 -23.13 -8.85
C ILE A 76 9.90 -22.05 -9.90
N ARG A 77 8.94 -22.31 -10.79
CA ARG A 77 8.53 -21.32 -11.79
C ARG A 77 7.87 -20.13 -11.11
N SER A 78 8.10 -18.91 -11.61
CA SER A 78 7.58 -17.68 -11.02
C SER A 78 6.05 -17.65 -10.85
N GLN A 79 5.32 -18.30 -11.75
CA GLN A 79 3.86 -18.40 -11.70
C GLN A 79 3.31 -19.39 -10.66
N ASP A 80 4.17 -20.26 -10.13
CA ASP A 80 3.83 -21.26 -9.11
C ASP A 80 4.21 -20.78 -7.70
N LEU A 81 4.84 -19.60 -7.59
CA LEU A 81 5.19 -18.97 -6.33
C LEU A 81 4.01 -18.15 -5.79
N GLU A 82 3.87 -18.11 -4.47
CA GLU A 82 2.84 -17.32 -3.80
C GLU A 82 2.96 -15.84 -4.16
N GLU A 83 1.86 -15.23 -4.59
CA GLU A 83 1.82 -13.80 -4.90
C GLU A 83 2.01 -12.99 -3.63
N SER A 84 2.87 -11.98 -3.72
CA SER A 84 3.23 -11.12 -2.59
C SER A 84 2.86 -9.68 -2.87
N TYR A 85 2.48 -8.97 -1.82
CA TYR A 85 2.05 -7.59 -1.87
C TYR A 85 2.92 -6.74 -0.96
N HIS A 86 2.99 -5.45 -1.27
CA HIS A 86 3.60 -4.44 -0.39
C HIS A 86 2.64 -3.28 -0.18
N ASP A 87 2.87 -2.53 0.87
CA ASP A 87 2.19 -1.28 1.13
C ASP A 87 2.35 -0.32 -0.05
N ALA A 88 1.25 0.30 -0.47
CA ALA A 88 1.25 1.27 -1.55
C ALA A 88 1.60 2.69 -1.09
N GLY A 89 1.71 2.93 0.22
CA GLY A 89 2.10 4.20 0.81
C GLY A 89 1.14 5.36 0.50
N GLN A 90 -0.16 5.08 0.32
CA GLN A 90 -1.11 6.12 -0.08
C GLN A 90 -1.99 6.58 1.07
N PHE A 91 -2.72 5.68 1.70
CA PHE A 91 -3.57 5.99 2.84
C PHE A 91 -3.95 4.75 3.64
N TYR A 92 -4.37 4.99 4.88
CA TYR A 92 -4.80 3.98 5.84
C TYR A 92 -6.12 4.39 6.47
N TRP A 93 -7.18 3.65 6.20
CA TRP A 93 -8.40 3.70 6.98
C TRP A 93 -8.25 2.88 8.25
N GLY A 94 -8.85 3.32 9.33
CA GLY A 94 -8.90 2.53 10.55
C GLY A 94 -9.96 3.02 11.52
N LYS A 95 -10.42 2.10 12.37
CA LYS A 95 -11.23 2.45 13.53
C LYS A 95 -10.41 3.34 14.45
N ALA A 96 -10.97 4.46 14.91
CA ALA A 96 -10.26 5.37 15.80
C ALA A 96 -9.75 4.66 17.05
N GLU A 97 -10.54 3.72 17.59
CA GLU A 97 -10.15 2.92 18.74
C GLU A 97 -8.93 2.02 18.48
N SER A 98 -8.81 1.49 17.26
CA SER A 98 -7.66 0.67 16.89
C SER A 98 -6.37 1.50 16.82
N PHE A 99 -6.46 2.76 16.36
CA PHE A 99 -5.34 3.71 16.43
C PHE A 99 -4.99 4.09 17.88
N ARG A 100 -5.99 4.36 18.75
CA ARG A 100 -5.75 4.67 20.17
C ARG A 100 -5.04 3.52 20.88
N GLN A 101 -5.46 2.28 20.60
CA GLN A 101 -4.86 1.07 21.16
C GLN A 101 -3.53 0.70 20.49
N LYS A 102 -3.09 1.44 19.47
CA LYS A 102 -1.86 1.16 18.70
C LYS A 102 -1.80 -0.27 18.20
N LYS A 103 -2.95 -0.81 17.75
CA LYS A 103 -2.99 -2.16 17.15
C LYS A 103 -2.07 -2.21 15.93
N PRO A 104 -1.41 -3.33 15.64
CA PRO A 104 -0.52 -3.45 14.49
C PRO A 104 -1.31 -3.38 13.19
N LEU A 105 -0.85 -2.53 12.24
CA LEU A 105 -1.43 -2.39 10.91
C LEU A 105 -1.31 -3.70 10.10
N PHE A 106 -0.13 -4.31 10.10
CA PHE A 106 0.12 -5.58 9.41
C PHE A 106 -0.29 -6.75 10.31
N SER A 107 -1.58 -7.06 10.29
CA SER A 107 -2.16 -8.10 11.14
C SER A 107 -3.37 -8.78 10.48
N LYS A 108 -3.84 -9.88 11.05
CA LYS A 108 -5.03 -10.60 10.58
C LYS A 108 -6.33 -9.80 10.76
N SER A 109 -6.33 -8.73 11.54
CA SER A 109 -7.47 -7.82 11.70
C SER A 109 -7.49 -6.68 10.68
N SER A 110 -6.56 -6.67 9.74
CA SER A 110 -6.51 -5.71 8.63
C SER A 110 -6.96 -6.34 7.32
N THR A 111 -7.55 -5.52 6.44
CA THR A 111 -7.93 -5.93 5.08
C THR A 111 -7.17 -5.08 4.05
N PRO A 112 -6.61 -5.68 2.98
CA PRO A 112 -5.92 -4.93 1.95
C PRO A 112 -6.91 -4.39 0.91
N TYR A 113 -6.71 -3.17 0.44
CA TYR A 113 -7.32 -2.68 -0.80
C TYR A 113 -6.28 -2.75 -1.93
N ILE A 114 -6.44 -3.72 -2.82
CA ILE A 114 -5.44 -4.02 -3.85
C ILE A 114 -5.56 -3.03 -5.00
N LEU A 115 -4.47 -2.34 -5.31
CA LEU A 115 -4.35 -1.41 -6.43
C LEU A 115 -3.53 -2.01 -7.58
N PRO A 116 -3.89 -1.69 -8.83
CA PRO A 116 -2.99 -1.93 -9.96
C PRO A 116 -1.65 -1.21 -9.77
N ARG A 117 -0.54 -1.85 -10.10
CA ARG A 117 0.82 -1.29 -9.92
C ARG A 117 1.04 0.08 -10.55
N HIS A 118 0.38 0.36 -11.68
CA HIS A 118 0.49 1.66 -12.36
C HIS A 118 -0.20 2.82 -11.63
N LEU A 119 -0.98 2.53 -10.58
CA LEU A 119 -1.60 3.53 -9.71
C LEU A 119 -0.84 3.71 -8.39
N VAL A 120 0.38 3.15 -8.30
CA VAL A 120 1.20 3.22 -7.09
C VAL A 120 2.56 3.82 -7.43
N GLN A 121 2.89 4.92 -6.78
CA GLN A 121 4.20 5.54 -6.81
C GLN A 121 4.43 6.19 -5.45
N ASP A 122 5.39 5.67 -4.74
CA ASP A 122 5.97 6.33 -3.56
C ASP A 122 6.98 7.37 -4.02
N VAL A 123 7.03 8.54 -3.37
CA VAL A 123 7.81 9.67 -3.81
C VAL A 123 8.77 10.10 -2.70
N ASP A 124 9.94 9.48 -2.67
CA ASP A 124 11.01 9.76 -1.72
C ASP A 124 12.19 10.51 -2.36
N THR A 125 12.36 10.34 -3.67
CA THR A 125 13.51 10.87 -4.41
C THR A 125 13.09 11.73 -5.60
N PRO A 126 13.98 12.59 -6.14
CA PRO A 126 13.72 13.30 -7.40
C PRO A 126 13.45 12.37 -8.60
N GLU A 127 13.98 11.15 -8.60
CA GLU A 127 13.68 10.15 -9.62
C GLU A 127 12.25 9.66 -9.52
N ASP A 128 11.76 9.40 -8.30
CA ASP A 128 10.37 9.00 -8.06
C ASP A 128 9.40 10.10 -8.48
N TRP A 129 9.73 11.35 -8.18
CA TRP A 129 8.95 12.50 -8.65
C TRP A 129 8.83 12.51 -10.16
N LYS A 130 9.95 12.37 -10.88
CA LYS A 130 9.96 12.33 -12.35
C LYS A 130 9.11 11.18 -12.90
N ARG A 131 9.19 10.00 -12.28
CA ARG A 131 8.35 8.85 -12.63
C ARG A 131 6.86 9.15 -12.40
N ALA A 132 6.54 9.77 -11.26
CA ALA A 132 5.17 10.18 -10.94
C ALA A 132 4.62 11.16 -11.98
N GLU A 133 5.40 12.17 -12.40
CA GLU A 133 4.99 13.12 -13.45
C GLU A 133 4.70 12.43 -14.80
N LEU A 134 5.58 11.53 -15.23
CA LEU A 134 5.40 10.77 -16.47
C LEU A 134 4.16 9.88 -16.40
N MET A 135 3.98 9.17 -15.29
CA MET A 135 2.82 8.31 -15.08
C MET A 135 1.52 9.12 -15.02
N TYR A 136 1.52 10.27 -14.33
CA TYR A 136 0.37 11.17 -14.28
C TYR A 136 -0.08 11.61 -15.67
N GLN A 137 0.88 11.98 -16.56
CA GLN A 137 0.55 12.38 -17.93
C GLN A 137 -0.11 11.25 -18.73
N VAL A 138 0.36 10.00 -18.54
CA VAL A 138 -0.24 8.81 -19.19
C VAL A 138 -1.65 8.56 -18.64
N LEU A 139 -1.80 8.54 -17.32
CA LEU A 139 -3.07 8.28 -16.65
C LEU A 139 -4.12 9.34 -17.01
N LYS A 140 -3.74 10.62 -17.03
CA LYS A 140 -4.62 11.71 -17.42
C LYS A 140 -5.14 11.56 -18.87
N LYS A 141 -4.27 11.13 -19.79
CA LYS A 141 -4.65 10.89 -21.19
C LYS A 141 -5.58 9.70 -21.39
N SER A 142 -5.48 8.70 -20.51
CA SER A 142 -6.29 7.47 -20.57
C SER A 142 -7.58 7.53 -19.73
N GLY A 143 -7.85 8.64 -19.04
CA GLY A 143 -8.98 8.73 -18.09
C GLY A 143 -8.82 7.89 -16.83
N GLY A 144 -7.60 7.52 -16.48
CA GLY A 144 -7.30 6.60 -15.36
C GLY A 144 -7.28 7.26 -13.97
N LEU A 145 -7.58 8.55 -13.86
CA LEU A 145 -7.62 9.31 -12.60
C LEU A 145 -9.02 9.84 -12.25
N ASP A 146 -10.06 9.43 -12.96
CA ASP A 146 -11.45 9.85 -12.72
C ASP A 146 -12.18 8.94 -11.73
#